data_13ec3f616389002616203c26bbf57b73
#
_entry.id   13ec3f616389002616203c26bbf57b73
#
_cell.length_a   1.000
_cell.length_b   1.000
_cell.length_c   1.000
_cell.angle_alpha   90.00
_cell.angle_beta   90.00
_cell.angle_gamma   90.00
#
_symmetry.space_group_name_H-M   'P 1'
#
loop_
_entity.id
_entity.type
_entity.pdbx_description
1 polymer ?
#
loop_
_entity_poly.entity_id
_entity_poly.type
_entity_poly.pdbx_seq_one_letter_code
_entity_poly.pdbx_strand_id
1 'polypeptide(L)'
;MQVSVALQTLRLLRSQWYTEREIADRQQAALVDTMRHAVLRVPFYRKLGFAASQLQSQDDLQRFPLLTKRTLQELAGELIADGFDRQRLPSSRTSGSTGEPTQTFFDERSWALCKFALKIRRTLAVAPPFFHRCLIVSEQAPDAAARYANSRPFTVGPAYRERVVSLFEDLDVHRRVIREFRPDMLYGLPSYLLELARAYTLANEEPPTIRWVFSSSEVLTPIARSRIEAAFHARVHDIYGCTEFKEVAWQCKHGRYHINSESVLVETPRLPGDAHGRIVLTTLCNRAMPLLRFDTGDLGALATPGVKCPCGRCLPQLEVISGREGDMMSLPSGRRISPYALTTILETMPGLHQYRIVQEAPERLRIDMVASAAADADRIDRCRRELTDTIGEPMDLSFRAVEAIPRMKGGKHRVFVREH
;
A
#
# COMPACT_ATOMS: atom_id res chain seq x y z
N MET A 1 -25.34 0.76 7.73
CA MET A 1 -23.88 0.94 7.61
C MET A 1 -23.22 1.49 8.87
N GLN A 2 -23.60 2.65 9.44
CA GLN A 2 -22.93 3.26 10.61
C GLN A 2 -22.89 2.34 11.84
N VAL A 3 -23.99 1.71 12.22
CA VAL A 3 -24.06 0.74 13.33
C VAL A 3 -23.11 -0.44 13.08
N SER A 4 -23.04 -0.94 11.85
CA SER A 4 -22.12 -2.02 11.47
C SER A 4 -20.66 -1.61 11.65
N VAL A 5 -20.28 -0.39 11.27
CA VAL A 5 -18.91 0.12 11.45
C VAL A 5 -18.55 0.25 12.93
N ALA A 6 -19.43 0.79 13.75
CA ALA A 6 -19.22 0.94 15.20
C ALA A 6 -18.99 -0.43 15.87
N LEU A 7 -19.87 -1.40 15.60
CA LEU A 7 -19.74 -2.77 16.13
C LEU A 7 -18.45 -3.45 15.66
N GLN A 8 -18.10 -3.31 14.38
CA GLN A 8 -16.84 -3.84 13.83
C GLN A 8 -15.64 -3.19 14.51
N THR A 9 -15.64 -1.87 14.68
CA THR A 9 -14.57 -1.16 15.37
C THR A 9 -14.38 -1.64 16.80
N LEU A 10 -15.46 -1.78 17.58
CA LEU A 10 -15.39 -2.31 18.95
C LEU A 10 -14.78 -3.73 18.99
N ARG A 11 -15.18 -4.59 18.05
CA ARG A 11 -14.58 -5.93 17.91
C ARG A 11 -13.10 -5.87 17.62
N LEU A 12 -12.67 -5.01 16.71
CA LEU A 12 -11.25 -4.82 16.33
C LEU A 12 -10.42 -4.25 17.48
N LEU A 13 -10.98 -3.31 18.26
CA LEU A 13 -10.30 -2.75 19.44
C LEU A 13 -10.06 -3.81 20.52
N ARG A 14 -10.91 -4.83 20.58
CA ARG A 14 -10.72 -5.99 21.47
C ARG A 14 -9.79 -7.03 20.86
N SER A 15 -10.03 -7.46 19.60
CA SER A 15 -9.30 -8.56 18.97
C SER A 15 -7.81 -8.26 18.75
N GLN A 16 -7.41 -7.00 18.61
CA GLN A 16 -6.00 -6.63 18.48
C GLN A 16 -5.15 -6.98 19.72
N TRP A 17 -5.79 -7.34 20.84
CA TRP A 17 -5.14 -7.74 22.09
C TRP A 17 -5.26 -9.24 22.39
N TYR A 18 -5.81 -10.02 21.47
CA TYR A 18 -5.85 -11.47 21.59
C TYR A 18 -4.45 -12.05 21.53
N THR A 19 -4.27 -13.21 22.13
CA THR A 19 -3.03 -14.00 22.06
C THR A 19 -2.80 -14.51 20.62
N GLU A 20 -1.57 -14.86 20.30
CA GLU A 20 -1.23 -15.45 19.00
C GLU A 20 -2.10 -16.66 18.67
N ARG A 21 -2.35 -17.52 19.67
CA ARG A 21 -3.20 -18.71 19.52
C ARG A 21 -4.66 -18.34 19.21
N GLU A 22 -5.23 -17.40 19.96
CA GLU A 22 -6.62 -16.97 19.71
C GLU A 22 -6.78 -16.34 18.33
N ILE A 23 -5.76 -15.60 17.86
CA ILE A 23 -5.75 -15.01 16.51
C ILE A 23 -5.67 -16.13 15.47
N ALA A 24 -4.73 -17.08 15.62
CA ALA A 24 -4.56 -18.20 14.71
C ALA A 24 -5.80 -19.07 14.60
N ASP A 25 -6.42 -19.45 15.75
CA ASP A 25 -7.63 -20.28 15.79
C ASP A 25 -8.80 -19.58 15.06
N ARG A 26 -8.98 -18.28 15.27
CA ARG A 26 -10.02 -17.47 14.62
C ARG A 26 -9.76 -17.30 13.13
N GLN A 27 -8.51 -17.07 12.76
CA GLN A 27 -8.11 -16.93 11.36
C GLN A 27 -8.33 -18.24 10.60
N GLN A 28 -7.94 -19.36 11.19
CA GLN A 28 -8.19 -20.69 10.61
C GLN A 28 -9.68 -20.98 10.43
N ALA A 29 -10.48 -20.71 11.44
CA ALA A 29 -11.94 -20.91 11.37
C ALA A 29 -12.57 -20.05 10.25
N ALA A 30 -12.16 -18.77 10.14
CA ALA A 30 -12.63 -17.87 9.09
C ALA A 30 -12.16 -18.30 7.70
N LEU A 31 -10.93 -18.82 7.57
CA LEU A 31 -10.40 -19.35 6.32
C LEU A 31 -11.16 -20.56 5.83
N VAL A 32 -11.37 -21.57 6.70
CA VAL A 32 -12.12 -22.77 6.36
C VAL A 32 -13.56 -22.43 5.94
N ASP A 33 -14.21 -21.53 6.66
CA ASP A 33 -15.55 -21.04 6.32
C ASP A 33 -15.56 -20.30 4.96
N THR A 34 -14.54 -19.49 4.67
CA THR A 34 -14.40 -18.80 3.38
C THR A 34 -14.15 -19.77 2.23
N MET A 35 -13.28 -20.76 2.39
CA MET A 35 -13.03 -21.79 1.37
C MET A 35 -14.29 -22.60 1.06
N ARG A 36 -15.01 -23.05 2.10
CA ARG A 36 -16.29 -23.76 1.95
C ARG A 36 -17.35 -22.93 1.23
N HIS A 37 -17.48 -21.66 1.64
CA HIS A 37 -18.37 -20.74 0.95
C HIS A 37 -17.99 -20.55 -0.52
N ALA A 38 -16.71 -20.40 -0.82
CA ALA A 38 -16.21 -20.21 -2.19
C ALA A 38 -16.58 -21.40 -3.10
N VAL A 39 -16.30 -22.63 -2.69
CA VAL A 39 -16.61 -23.81 -3.51
C VAL A 39 -18.11 -24.10 -3.63
N LEU A 40 -18.91 -23.66 -2.67
CA LEU A 40 -20.37 -23.86 -2.71
C LEU A 40 -21.10 -22.77 -3.50
N ARG A 41 -20.62 -21.52 -3.47
CA ARG A 41 -21.39 -20.36 -3.90
C ARG A 41 -20.77 -19.60 -5.07
N VAL A 42 -19.46 -19.77 -5.36
CA VAL A 42 -18.76 -19.00 -6.39
C VAL A 42 -18.54 -19.86 -7.63
N PRO A 43 -19.06 -19.48 -8.80
CA PRO A 43 -18.97 -20.29 -10.03
C PRO A 43 -17.55 -20.72 -10.39
N PHE A 44 -16.59 -19.81 -10.27
CA PHE A 44 -15.17 -20.08 -10.54
C PHE A 44 -14.61 -21.22 -9.68
N TYR A 45 -14.82 -21.15 -8.35
CA TYR A 45 -14.27 -22.19 -7.45
C TYR A 45 -15.06 -23.49 -7.48
N ARG A 46 -16.36 -23.43 -7.81
CA ARG A 46 -17.18 -24.64 -7.98
C ARG A 46 -16.67 -25.55 -9.08
N LYS A 47 -16.13 -24.97 -10.17
CA LYS A 47 -15.53 -25.72 -11.28
C LYS A 47 -14.29 -26.54 -10.87
N LEU A 48 -13.65 -26.23 -9.73
CA LEU A 48 -12.53 -27.00 -9.20
C LEU A 48 -12.94 -28.38 -8.64
N GLY A 49 -14.22 -28.63 -8.42
CA GLY A 49 -14.74 -29.93 -8.02
C GLY A 49 -14.44 -30.35 -6.58
N PHE A 50 -14.03 -29.44 -5.70
CA PHE A 50 -13.76 -29.76 -4.29
C PHE A 50 -15.06 -29.92 -3.51
N ALA A 51 -15.18 -31.01 -2.72
CA ALA A 51 -16.22 -31.11 -1.75
C ALA A 51 -15.93 -30.20 -0.54
N ALA A 52 -16.93 -29.41 -0.11
CA ALA A 52 -16.75 -28.49 1.01
C ALA A 52 -16.34 -29.19 2.32
N SER A 53 -16.76 -30.44 2.51
CA SER A 53 -16.39 -31.28 3.68
C SER A 53 -14.90 -31.63 3.74
N GLN A 54 -14.20 -31.59 2.60
CA GLN A 54 -12.76 -31.86 2.52
C GLN A 54 -11.88 -30.68 2.94
N LEU A 55 -12.46 -29.48 3.05
CA LEU A 55 -11.74 -28.26 3.40
C LEU A 55 -11.81 -28.07 4.91
N GLN A 56 -10.72 -28.35 5.63
CA GLN A 56 -10.68 -28.41 7.10
C GLN A 56 -9.55 -27.58 7.73
N SER A 57 -8.51 -27.27 6.95
CA SER A 57 -7.31 -26.61 7.45
C SER A 57 -6.73 -25.58 6.48
N GLN A 58 -5.73 -24.86 6.94
CA GLN A 58 -4.97 -23.93 6.08
C GLN A 58 -4.23 -24.65 4.95
N ASP A 59 -3.82 -25.91 5.14
CA ASP A 59 -3.12 -26.68 4.12
C ASP A 59 -3.97 -26.90 2.87
N ASP A 60 -5.29 -27.00 3.04
CA ASP A 60 -6.22 -27.13 1.92
C ASP A 60 -6.26 -25.89 1.02
N LEU A 61 -5.80 -24.73 1.51
CA LEU A 61 -5.70 -23.52 0.71
C LEU A 61 -4.74 -23.69 -0.47
N GLN A 62 -3.69 -24.50 -0.33
CA GLN A 62 -2.71 -24.76 -1.40
C GLN A 62 -3.32 -25.48 -2.62
N ARG A 63 -4.50 -26.09 -2.47
CA ARG A 63 -5.24 -26.72 -3.57
C ARG A 63 -5.89 -25.71 -4.51
N PHE A 64 -6.07 -24.46 -4.07
CA PHE A 64 -6.64 -23.39 -4.87
C PHE A 64 -5.56 -22.75 -5.76
N PRO A 65 -5.89 -22.42 -7.02
CA PRO A 65 -4.94 -21.77 -7.91
C PRO A 65 -4.60 -20.34 -7.43
N LEU A 66 -3.42 -19.86 -7.80
CA LEU A 66 -3.09 -18.45 -7.64
C LEU A 66 -3.97 -17.61 -8.57
N LEU A 67 -4.69 -16.67 -8.00
CA LEU A 67 -5.42 -15.65 -8.74
C LEU A 67 -4.49 -14.49 -9.07
N THR A 68 -4.48 -14.07 -10.31
CA THR A 68 -3.73 -12.91 -10.78
C THR A 68 -4.68 -11.74 -11.08
N LYS A 69 -4.11 -10.55 -11.26
CA LYS A 69 -4.88 -9.40 -11.78
C LYS A 69 -5.58 -9.73 -13.10
N ARG A 70 -4.91 -10.47 -13.98
CA ARG A 70 -5.46 -10.90 -15.27
C ARG A 70 -6.68 -11.80 -15.06
N THR A 71 -6.58 -12.78 -14.18
CA THR A 71 -7.71 -13.65 -13.82
C THR A 71 -8.90 -12.83 -13.31
N LEU A 72 -8.62 -11.83 -12.45
CA LEU A 72 -9.66 -10.95 -11.92
C LEU A 72 -10.32 -10.08 -13.01
N GLN A 73 -9.59 -9.64 -14.02
CA GLN A 73 -10.13 -8.90 -15.17
C GLN A 73 -11.01 -9.76 -16.07
N GLU A 74 -10.50 -10.94 -16.43
CA GLU A 74 -11.16 -11.84 -17.38
C GLU A 74 -12.39 -12.52 -16.76
N LEU A 75 -12.35 -12.89 -15.48
CA LEU A 75 -13.34 -13.73 -14.82
C LEU A 75 -14.10 -13.03 -13.68
N ALA A 76 -14.14 -11.69 -13.67
CA ALA A 76 -14.76 -10.93 -12.59
C ALA A 76 -16.22 -11.36 -12.29
N GLY A 77 -16.99 -11.70 -13.32
CA GLY A 77 -18.38 -12.18 -13.17
C GLY A 77 -18.48 -13.56 -12.51
N GLU A 78 -17.53 -14.45 -12.78
CA GLU A 78 -17.49 -15.78 -12.22
C GLU A 78 -16.99 -15.86 -10.78
N LEU A 79 -16.29 -14.80 -10.33
CA LEU A 79 -15.78 -14.65 -8.97
C LEU A 79 -16.81 -14.08 -8.00
N ILE A 80 -17.98 -13.64 -8.48
CA ILE A 80 -19.09 -13.19 -7.61
C ILE A 80 -19.91 -14.40 -7.19
N ALA A 81 -20.18 -14.49 -5.88
CA ALA A 81 -20.96 -15.57 -5.30
C ALA A 81 -22.45 -15.47 -5.68
N ASP A 82 -23.10 -16.63 -5.86
CA ASP A 82 -24.52 -16.74 -6.11
C ASP A 82 -25.35 -16.00 -5.04
N GLY A 83 -26.37 -15.30 -5.48
CA GLY A 83 -27.27 -14.54 -4.62
C GLY A 83 -26.86 -13.10 -4.37
N PHE A 84 -25.74 -12.65 -4.92
CA PHE A 84 -25.32 -11.25 -4.90
C PHE A 84 -25.58 -10.55 -6.24
N ASP A 85 -26.23 -9.39 -6.20
CA ASP A 85 -26.43 -8.53 -7.37
C ASP A 85 -25.28 -7.56 -7.51
N ARG A 86 -24.44 -7.77 -8.52
CA ARG A 86 -23.26 -6.93 -8.84
C ARG A 86 -23.57 -5.43 -8.87
N GLN A 87 -24.75 -5.04 -9.33
CA GLN A 87 -25.11 -3.61 -9.47
C GLN A 87 -25.34 -2.93 -8.12
N ARG A 88 -25.67 -3.70 -7.09
CA ARG A 88 -25.94 -3.20 -5.73
C ARG A 88 -24.76 -3.30 -4.78
N LEU A 89 -23.69 -4.01 -5.19
CA LEU A 89 -22.52 -4.19 -4.33
C LEU A 89 -21.65 -2.95 -4.29
N PRO A 90 -21.18 -2.53 -3.10
CA PRO A 90 -20.06 -1.64 -2.97
C PRO A 90 -18.86 -2.17 -3.74
N SER A 91 -18.17 -1.30 -4.46
CA SER A 91 -17.03 -1.73 -5.25
C SER A 91 -15.82 -0.81 -5.13
N SER A 92 -14.68 -1.33 -5.52
CA SER A 92 -13.42 -0.61 -5.63
C SER A 92 -12.79 -0.88 -6.98
N ARG A 93 -12.20 0.15 -7.58
CA ARG A 93 -11.61 0.08 -8.91
C ARG A 93 -10.15 0.56 -8.87
N THR A 94 -9.25 -0.14 -9.55
CA THR A 94 -7.87 0.30 -9.72
C THR A 94 -7.79 1.45 -10.73
N SER A 95 -6.73 2.27 -10.64
CA SER A 95 -6.50 3.37 -11.60
C SER A 95 -6.12 2.92 -13.01
N GLY A 96 -5.86 1.62 -13.23
CA GLY A 96 -5.49 1.08 -14.55
C GLY A 96 -4.14 1.55 -15.07
N SER A 97 -3.19 1.87 -14.19
CA SER A 97 -1.85 2.37 -14.57
C SER A 97 -1.03 1.47 -15.49
N THR A 98 -1.40 0.19 -15.59
CA THR A 98 -0.69 -0.83 -16.39
C THR A 98 -1.60 -1.57 -17.39
N GLY A 99 -2.84 -1.08 -17.60
CA GLY A 99 -3.81 -1.74 -18.46
C GLY A 99 -5.26 -1.44 -18.04
N GLU A 100 -6.18 -2.34 -18.35
CA GLU A 100 -7.57 -2.20 -17.94
C GLU A 100 -7.73 -2.23 -16.42
N PRO A 101 -8.60 -1.35 -15.86
CA PRO A 101 -8.83 -1.31 -14.42
C PRO A 101 -9.48 -2.60 -13.93
N THR A 102 -9.02 -3.15 -12.82
CA THR A 102 -9.73 -4.21 -12.10
C THR A 102 -10.81 -3.62 -11.21
N GLN A 103 -11.88 -4.36 -11.02
CA GLN A 103 -12.97 -3.99 -10.12
C GLN A 103 -13.24 -5.15 -9.14
N THR A 104 -13.24 -4.84 -7.84
CA THR A 104 -13.53 -5.79 -6.78
C THR A 104 -14.81 -5.38 -6.06
N PHE A 105 -15.67 -6.34 -5.77
CA PHE A 105 -16.97 -6.15 -5.14
C PHE A 105 -16.94 -6.66 -3.70
N PHE A 106 -17.69 -5.99 -2.83
CA PHE A 106 -17.78 -6.31 -1.41
C PHE A 106 -19.23 -6.45 -0.98
N ASP A 107 -19.52 -7.35 -0.06
CA ASP A 107 -20.76 -7.26 0.69
C ASP A 107 -20.72 -6.07 1.67
N GLU A 108 -21.87 -5.61 2.14
CA GLU A 108 -21.97 -4.43 3.01
C GLU A 108 -21.17 -4.57 4.32
N ARG A 109 -21.11 -5.78 4.88
CA ARG A 109 -20.39 -6.04 6.13
C ARG A 109 -18.88 -5.97 5.92
N SER A 110 -18.37 -6.60 4.87
CA SER A 110 -16.96 -6.56 4.53
C SER A 110 -16.52 -5.16 4.09
N TRP A 111 -17.40 -4.43 3.38
CA TRP A 111 -17.16 -3.02 3.06
C TRP A 111 -17.04 -2.16 4.32
N ALA A 112 -17.97 -2.31 5.28
CA ALA A 112 -17.92 -1.59 6.55
C ALA A 112 -16.63 -1.88 7.33
N LEU A 113 -16.19 -3.15 7.33
CA LEU A 113 -14.96 -3.57 7.97
C LEU A 113 -13.73 -2.97 7.26
N CYS A 114 -13.54 -3.30 5.99
CA CYS A 114 -12.30 -3.02 5.26
C CYS A 114 -12.14 -1.53 4.89
N LYS A 115 -13.24 -0.82 4.60
CA LYS A 115 -13.20 0.59 4.22
C LYS A 115 -13.14 1.54 5.39
N PHE A 116 -13.73 1.18 6.53
CA PHE A 116 -13.91 2.11 7.65
C PHE A 116 -13.36 1.59 8.98
N ALA A 117 -13.81 0.43 9.48
CA ALA A 117 -13.50 0.00 10.83
C ALA A 117 -11.99 -0.27 11.04
N LEU A 118 -11.30 -0.88 10.06
CA LEU A 118 -9.85 -1.10 10.10
C LEU A 118 -9.10 0.23 10.17
N LYS A 119 -9.49 1.21 9.37
CA LYS A 119 -8.92 2.55 9.38
C LYS A 119 -9.09 3.24 10.74
N ILE A 120 -10.27 3.13 11.35
CA ILE A 120 -10.52 3.69 12.68
C ILE A 120 -9.62 3.02 13.72
N ARG A 121 -9.55 1.65 13.74
CA ARG A 121 -8.65 0.93 14.65
C ARG A 121 -7.21 1.37 14.52
N ARG A 122 -6.69 1.44 13.29
CA ARG A 122 -5.32 1.89 13.02
C ARG A 122 -5.08 3.30 13.55
N THR A 123 -5.99 4.23 13.27
CA THR A 123 -5.87 5.61 13.75
C THR A 123 -5.82 5.65 15.28
N LEU A 124 -6.74 4.94 15.96
CA LEU A 124 -6.77 4.85 17.41
C LEU A 124 -5.57 4.13 18.03
N ALA A 125 -4.85 3.33 17.24
CA ALA A 125 -3.64 2.63 17.71
C ALA A 125 -2.41 3.55 17.82
N VAL A 126 -2.38 4.68 17.12
CA VAL A 126 -1.26 5.63 17.09
C VAL A 126 -1.61 7.03 17.58
N ALA A 127 -2.88 7.41 17.52
CA ALA A 127 -3.37 8.74 17.91
C ALA A 127 -4.46 8.63 18.99
N PRO A 128 -4.55 9.58 19.94
CA PRO A 128 -5.64 9.63 20.90
C PRO A 128 -7.00 9.78 20.17
N PRO A 129 -8.13 9.32 20.79
CA PRO A 129 -9.41 9.19 20.07
C PRO A 129 -10.17 10.51 19.80
N PHE A 130 -9.67 11.68 20.18
CA PHE A 130 -10.47 12.91 20.18
C PHE A 130 -9.80 14.11 19.50
N PHE A 131 -10.64 14.97 18.87
CA PHE A 131 -10.32 16.30 18.37
C PHE A 131 -9.23 16.36 17.29
N HIS A 132 -9.35 15.51 16.26
CA HIS A 132 -8.40 15.50 15.16
C HIS A 132 -8.98 16.09 13.88
N ARG A 133 -8.15 16.89 13.22
CA ARG A 133 -8.35 17.36 11.85
C ARG A 133 -7.43 16.58 10.93
N CYS A 134 -8.00 15.79 10.04
CA CYS A 134 -7.25 14.96 9.11
C CYS A 134 -7.34 15.55 7.70
N LEU A 135 -6.21 15.93 7.13
CA LEU A 135 -6.12 16.26 5.71
C LEU A 135 -5.73 15.01 4.93
N ILE A 136 -6.54 14.66 3.94
CA ILE A 136 -6.32 13.51 3.07
C ILE A 136 -6.04 14.01 1.67
N VAL A 137 -4.87 13.65 1.15
CA VAL A 137 -4.52 13.86 -0.25
C VAL A 137 -4.96 12.64 -1.06
N SER A 138 -5.92 12.87 -1.94
CA SER A 138 -6.56 11.83 -2.75
C SER A 138 -5.92 11.73 -4.13
N GLU A 139 -5.69 10.52 -4.61
CA GLU A 139 -5.26 10.22 -5.99
C GLU A 139 -6.37 10.45 -7.04
N GLN A 140 -7.50 11.02 -6.66
CA GLN A 140 -8.63 11.31 -7.53
C GLN A 140 -8.56 12.73 -8.08
N ALA A 141 -9.11 12.95 -9.29
CA ALA A 141 -9.30 14.29 -9.84
C ALA A 141 -10.11 15.19 -8.87
N PRO A 142 -9.95 16.53 -8.91
CA PRO A 142 -10.55 17.45 -7.94
C PRO A 142 -12.05 17.23 -7.70
N ASP A 143 -12.85 17.11 -8.77
CA ASP A 143 -14.30 16.85 -8.68
C ASP A 143 -14.63 15.51 -8.01
N ALA A 144 -13.85 14.47 -8.29
CA ALA A 144 -14.03 13.16 -7.70
C ALA A 144 -13.57 13.15 -6.22
N ALA A 145 -12.52 13.89 -5.88
CA ALA A 145 -12.08 14.08 -4.50
C ALA A 145 -13.15 14.80 -3.67
N ALA A 146 -13.79 15.85 -4.22
CA ALA A 146 -14.89 16.55 -3.58
C ALA A 146 -16.11 15.64 -3.35
N ARG A 147 -16.50 14.86 -4.36
CA ARG A 147 -17.59 13.86 -4.22
C ARG A 147 -17.24 12.80 -3.16
N TYR A 148 -16.00 12.34 -3.12
CA TYR A 148 -15.53 11.38 -2.12
C TYR A 148 -15.62 11.95 -0.71
N ALA A 149 -15.22 13.20 -0.50
CA ALA A 149 -15.34 13.89 0.78
C ALA A 149 -16.81 13.95 1.26
N ASN A 150 -17.73 14.30 0.35
CA ASN A 150 -19.16 14.42 0.64
C ASN A 150 -19.85 13.05 0.89
N SER A 151 -19.30 11.95 0.34
CA SER A 151 -19.87 10.61 0.48
C SER A 151 -19.48 9.90 1.77
N ARG A 152 -18.62 10.49 2.60
CA ARG A 152 -18.11 9.84 3.81
C ARG A 152 -19.13 9.90 4.96
N PRO A 153 -19.53 8.74 5.50
CA PRO A 153 -20.53 8.69 6.57
C PRO A 153 -19.99 9.12 7.95
N PHE A 154 -18.71 9.47 8.05
CA PHE A 154 -18.05 9.79 9.30
C PHE A 154 -17.31 11.13 9.27
N THR A 155 -18.09 12.17 9.44
CA THR A 155 -17.65 13.31 10.23
C THR A 155 -18.24 13.14 11.63
N VAL A 156 -17.42 12.71 12.59
CA VAL A 156 -17.89 12.58 13.98
C VAL A 156 -17.91 13.98 14.61
N GLY A 157 -18.74 14.87 14.04
CA GLY A 157 -18.94 16.22 14.57
C GLY A 157 -17.62 16.97 14.83
N PRO A 158 -17.49 17.69 15.95
CA PRO A 158 -16.26 18.42 16.28
C PRO A 158 -15.08 17.50 16.67
N ALA A 159 -15.33 16.22 17.01
CA ALA A 159 -14.29 15.33 17.51
C ALA A 159 -13.37 14.77 16.41
N TYR A 160 -13.83 14.67 15.16
CA TYR A 160 -13.01 14.25 14.03
C TYR A 160 -13.50 14.92 12.74
N ARG A 161 -12.66 15.74 12.15
CA ARG A 161 -12.95 16.47 10.92
C ARG A 161 -12.00 16.04 9.84
N GLU A 162 -12.52 15.71 8.67
CA GLU A 162 -11.72 15.38 7.48
C GLU A 162 -11.87 16.49 6.42
N ARG A 163 -10.75 16.82 5.77
CA ARG A 163 -10.72 17.57 4.52
C ARG A 163 -9.98 16.74 3.49
N VAL A 164 -10.52 16.66 2.29
CA VAL A 164 -9.91 15.92 1.18
C VAL A 164 -9.54 16.92 0.11
N VAL A 165 -8.31 16.82 -0.37
CA VAL A 165 -7.78 17.58 -1.51
C VAL A 165 -7.31 16.61 -2.59
N SER A 166 -7.28 17.06 -3.83
CA SER A 166 -6.78 16.26 -4.93
C SER A 166 -5.26 16.39 -5.04
N LEU A 167 -4.58 15.27 -5.26
CA LEU A 167 -3.14 15.25 -5.56
C LEU A 167 -2.77 16.09 -6.81
N PHE A 168 -3.74 16.32 -7.70
CA PHE A 168 -3.54 17.04 -8.96
C PHE A 168 -3.74 18.55 -8.85
N GLU A 169 -4.05 19.07 -7.65
CA GLU A 169 -4.06 20.50 -7.38
C GLU A 169 -2.64 21.00 -7.09
N ASP A 170 -2.40 22.29 -7.31
CA ASP A 170 -1.11 22.92 -7.03
C ASP A 170 -0.71 22.81 -5.57
N LEU A 171 0.58 22.62 -5.30
CA LEU A 171 1.12 22.59 -3.94
C LEU A 171 0.87 23.89 -3.15
N ASP A 172 0.75 25.03 -3.83
CA ASP A 172 0.38 26.32 -3.19
C ASP A 172 -1.06 26.30 -2.69
N VAL A 173 -1.97 25.65 -3.41
CA VAL A 173 -3.34 25.40 -2.92
C VAL A 173 -3.29 24.54 -1.68
N HIS A 174 -2.50 23.45 -1.70
CA HIS A 174 -2.36 22.58 -0.55
C HIS A 174 -1.76 23.29 0.67
N ARG A 175 -0.70 24.07 0.50
CA ARG A 175 -0.11 24.87 1.59
C ARG A 175 -1.14 25.83 2.19
N ARG A 176 -1.95 26.52 1.37
CA ARG A 176 -3.06 27.37 1.81
C ARG A 176 -4.08 26.59 2.62
N VAL A 177 -4.54 25.44 2.09
CA VAL A 177 -5.50 24.57 2.78
C VAL A 177 -4.94 24.10 4.14
N ILE A 178 -3.67 23.69 4.19
CA ILE A 178 -3.01 23.28 5.44
C ILE A 178 -2.97 24.42 6.45
N ARG A 179 -2.64 25.62 6.02
CA ARG A 179 -2.59 26.83 6.88
C ARG A 179 -3.97 27.18 7.46
N GLU A 180 -5.03 27.11 6.64
CA GLU A 180 -6.40 27.39 7.05
C GLU A 180 -7.00 26.29 7.94
N PHE A 181 -6.86 25.05 7.50
CA PHE A 181 -7.46 23.89 8.16
C PHE A 181 -6.70 23.46 9.42
N ARG A 182 -5.38 23.72 9.47
CA ARG A 182 -4.46 23.32 10.56
C ARG A 182 -4.63 21.84 10.94
N PRO A 183 -4.33 20.92 10.04
CA PRO A 183 -4.53 19.50 10.29
C PRO A 183 -3.59 18.99 11.39
N ASP A 184 -4.09 18.13 12.25
CA ASP A 184 -3.29 17.36 13.19
C ASP A 184 -2.70 16.12 12.54
N MET A 185 -3.41 15.61 11.51
CA MET A 185 -3.05 14.42 10.74
C MET A 185 -2.95 14.75 9.25
N LEU A 186 -1.91 14.25 8.61
CA LEU A 186 -1.71 14.33 7.16
C LEU A 186 -1.64 12.90 6.58
N TYR A 187 -2.45 12.63 5.56
CA TYR A 187 -2.45 11.36 4.84
C TYR A 187 -2.15 11.59 3.36
N GLY A 188 -1.11 10.93 2.83
CA GLY A 188 -0.71 11.08 1.43
C GLY A 188 0.24 9.99 0.96
N LEU A 189 0.67 10.09 -0.30
CA LEU A 189 1.70 9.23 -0.88
C LEU A 189 3.08 9.71 -0.42
N PRO A 190 4.06 8.83 -0.21
CA PRO A 190 5.43 9.21 0.11
C PRO A 190 6.01 10.28 -0.83
N SER A 191 5.89 10.10 -2.14
CA SER A 191 6.39 11.05 -3.13
C SER A 191 5.74 12.44 -3.00
N TYR A 192 4.42 12.48 -2.76
CA TYR A 192 3.70 13.74 -2.54
C TYR A 192 4.15 14.43 -1.24
N LEU A 193 4.30 13.67 -0.16
CA LEU A 193 4.74 14.23 1.13
C LEU A 193 6.14 14.86 1.03
N LEU A 194 7.03 14.25 0.26
CA LEU A 194 8.36 14.82 -0.05
C LEU A 194 8.26 16.11 -0.88
N GLU A 195 7.39 16.14 -1.89
CA GLU A 195 7.18 17.34 -2.70
C GLU A 195 6.57 18.49 -1.88
N LEU A 196 5.61 18.17 -1.03
CA LEU A 196 5.02 19.14 -0.11
C LEU A 196 6.06 19.70 0.88
N ALA A 197 6.89 18.83 1.46
CA ALA A 197 7.99 19.26 2.34
C ALA A 197 8.96 20.20 1.60
N ARG A 198 9.32 19.86 0.37
CA ARG A 198 10.15 20.71 -0.49
C ARG A 198 9.48 22.05 -0.81
N ALA A 199 8.17 22.07 -1.08
CA ALA A 199 7.44 23.31 -1.37
C ALA A 199 7.49 24.31 -0.20
N TYR A 200 7.44 23.82 1.05
CA TYR A 200 7.66 24.65 2.23
C TYR A 200 9.08 25.22 2.28
N THR A 201 10.10 24.37 2.03
CA THR A 201 11.50 24.82 1.99
C THR A 201 11.75 25.89 0.92
N LEU A 202 11.24 25.68 -0.31
CA LEU A 202 11.39 26.63 -1.42
C LEU A 202 10.69 27.98 -1.16
N ALA A 203 9.59 27.96 -0.43
CA ALA A 203 8.86 29.16 -0.04
C ALA A 203 9.48 29.85 1.19
N ASN A 204 10.51 29.29 1.79
CA ASN A 204 11.06 29.72 3.07
C ASN A 204 9.98 29.84 4.18
N GLU A 205 9.04 28.88 4.18
CA GLU A 205 7.96 28.79 5.15
C GLU A 205 8.13 27.52 6.01
N GLU A 206 7.85 27.65 7.31
CA GLU A 206 7.76 26.49 8.20
C GLU A 206 6.39 25.80 8.02
N PRO A 207 6.34 24.46 7.85
CA PRO A 207 5.09 23.75 7.86
C PRO A 207 4.42 23.87 9.24
N PRO A 208 3.08 23.95 9.31
CA PRO A 208 2.40 23.93 10.59
C PRO A 208 2.62 22.60 11.29
N THR A 209 2.54 22.60 12.62
CA THR A 209 2.74 21.41 13.45
C THR A 209 1.76 20.31 13.06
N ILE A 210 2.28 19.25 12.44
CA ILE A 210 1.57 18.00 12.17
C ILE A 210 1.97 17.00 13.26
N ARG A 211 1.01 16.30 13.86
CA ARG A 211 1.30 15.33 14.92
C ARG A 211 1.48 13.91 14.38
N TRP A 212 0.74 13.57 13.34
CA TRP A 212 0.75 12.23 12.74
C TRP A 212 0.73 12.33 11.22
N VAL A 213 1.67 11.66 10.60
CA VAL A 213 1.72 11.50 9.14
C VAL A 213 1.43 10.05 8.81
N PHE A 214 0.50 9.83 7.88
CA PHE A 214 0.21 8.50 7.33
C PHE A 214 0.59 8.47 5.86
N SER A 215 1.31 7.42 5.45
CA SER A 215 1.66 7.18 4.05
C SER A 215 1.06 5.87 3.55
N SER A 216 0.81 5.78 2.26
CA SER A 216 0.43 4.52 1.60
C SER A 216 0.59 4.59 0.08
N SER A 217 0.29 3.49 -0.60
CA SER A 217 0.17 3.37 -2.06
C SER A 217 1.48 3.37 -2.85
N GLU A 218 2.59 3.78 -2.26
CA GLU A 218 3.95 3.72 -2.80
C GLU A 218 4.89 3.11 -1.75
N VAL A 219 6.08 2.67 -2.16
CA VAL A 219 7.10 2.20 -1.21
C VAL A 219 7.67 3.40 -0.46
N LEU A 220 7.62 3.34 0.87
CA LEU A 220 8.24 4.33 1.74
C LEU A 220 9.68 3.90 2.06
N THR A 221 10.64 4.49 1.37
CA THR A 221 12.06 4.22 1.64
C THR A 221 12.50 4.79 2.99
N PRO A 222 13.56 4.27 3.63
CA PRO A 222 14.08 4.82 4.88
C PRO A 222 14.45 6.31 4.78
N ILE A 223 15.00 6.74 3.65
CA ILE A 223 15.41 8.13 3.42
C ILE A 223 14.20 9.02 3.20
N ALA A 224 13.23 8.60 2.38
CA ALA A 224 11.97 9.32 2.22
C ALA A 224 11.27 9.51 3.57
N ARG A 225 11.22 8.45 4.39
CA ARG A 225 10.71 8.52 5.76
C ARG A 225 11.42 9.58 6.59
N SER A 226 12.75 9.51 6.67
CA SER A 226 13.56 10.44 7.46
C SER A 226 13.35 11.89 7.04
N ARG A 227 13.29 12.16 5.72
CA ARG A 227 13.06 13.51 5.19
C ARG A 227 11.64 14.02 5.51
N ILE A 228 10.62 13.18 5.37
CA ILE A 228 9.24 13.55 5.72
C ILE A 228 9.11 13.83 7.22
N GLU A 229 9.68 12.95 8.06
CA GLU A 229 9.66 13.10 9.52
C GLU A 229 10.40 14.36 9.97
N ALA A 230 11.54 14.68 9.36
CA ALA A 230 12.28 15.90 9.63
C ALA A 230 11.50 17.15 9.23
N ALA A 231 10.89 17.15 8.03
CA ALA A 231 10.15 18.31 7.52
C ALA A 231 8.89 18.63 8.32
N PHE A 232 8.13 17.62 8.74
CA PHE A 232 6.87 17.82 9.46
C PHE A 232 6.98 17.65 10.97
N HIS A 233 8.18 17.40 11.50
CA HIS A 233 8.44 17.09 12.92
C HIS A 233 7.50 16.04 13.50
N ALA A 234 7.13 15.04 12.69
CA ALA A 234 6.14 14.02 13.02
C ALA A 234 6.57 12.64 12.51
N ARG A 235 6.22 11.58 13.24
CA ARG A 235 6.43 10.21 12.78
C ARG A 235 5.53 9.87 11.61
N VAL A 236 6.11 9.16 10.63
CA VAL A 236 5.36 8.56 9.52
C VAL A 236 4.91 7.14 9.91
N HIS A 237 3.62 6.89 9.78
CA HIS A 237 2.99 5.58 9.93
C HIS A 237 2.56 5.07 8.56
N ASP A 238 3.29 4.10 8.03
CA ASP A 238 3.01 3.57 6.71
C ASP A 238 1.92 2.50 6.73
N ILE A 239 1.19 2.40 5.61
CA ILE A 239 0.05 1.51 5.45
C ILE A 239 0.24 0.72 4.16
N TYR A 240 0.28 -0.59 4.29
CA TYR A 240 0.27 -1.49 3.15
C TYR A 240 -1.17 -1.92 2.82
N GLY A 241 -1.51 -1.86 1.55
CA GLY A 241 -2.79 -2.31 1.05
C GLY A 241 -2.89 -2.24 -0.46
N CYS A 242 -3.96 -2.83 -0.96
CA CYS A 242 -4.31 -2.82 -2.38
C CYS A 242 -5.80 -2.57 -2.57
N THR A 243 -6.19 -2.27 -3.80
CA THR A 243 -7.58 -1.97 -4.13
C THR A 243 -8.51 -3.13 -3.80
N GLU A 244 -8.04 -4.35 -3.98
CA GLU A 244 -8.77 -5.60 -3.86
C GLU A 244 -9.07 -5.97 -2.39
N PHE A 245 -8.18 -5.62 -1.46
CA PHE A 245 -8.28 -5.96 -0.03
C PHE A 245 -8.40 -4.74 0.89
N LYS A 246 -8.20 -3.52 0.35
CA LYS A 246 -8.09 -2.28 1.13
C LYS A 246 -6.85 -2.28 2.01
N GLU A 247 -6.98 -2.04 3.28
CA GLU A 247 -5.87 -2.01 4.23
C GLU A 247 -5.51 -3.44 4.66
N VAL A 248 -4.33 -3.91 4.29
CA VAL A 248 -3.80 -5.24 4.62
C VAL A 248 -2.99 -5.20 5.91
N ALA A 249 -2.07 -4.24 6.01
CA ALA A 249 -1.22 -4.06 7.18
C ALA A 249 -0.93 -2.57 7.45
N TRP A 250 -0.60 -2.23 8.69
CA TRP A 250 -0.37 -0.86 9.13
C TRP A 250 0.73 -0.80 10.20
N GLN A 251 1.49 0.27 10.21
CA GLN A 251 2.56 0.48 11.18
C GLN A 251 2.01 1.06 12.49
N CYS A 252 2.38 0.42 13.61
CA CYS A 252 2.15 0.95 14.95
C CYS A 252 3.19 2.02 15.30
N LYS A 253 3.09 2.59 16.52
CA LYS A 253 4.04 3.58 17.05
C LYS A 253 5.52 3.11 17.10
N HIS A 254 5.78 1.82 16.95
CA HIS A 254 7.13 1.24 16.90
C HIS A 254 7.59 0.92 15.46
N GLY A 255 6.86 1.34 14.43
CA GLY A 255 7.21 1.12 13.03
C GLY A 255 7.01 -0.32 12.52
N ARG A 256 6.39 -1.21 13.31
CA ARG A 256 6.11 -2.59 12.90
C ARG A 256 4.77 -2.68 12.17
N TYR A 257 4.74 -3.36 11.02
CA TYR A 257 3.51 -3.60 10.27
C TYR A 257 2.71 -4.74 10.89
N HIS A 258 1.55 -4.43 11.42
CA HIS A 258 0.57 -5.41 11.91
C HIS A 258 -0.45 -5.73 10.82
N ILE A 259 -0.62 -7.02 10.52
CA ILE A 259 -1.59 -7.52 9.55
C ILE A 259 -2.99 -7.46 10.15
N ASN A 260 -3.96 -7.05 9.33
CA ASN A 260 -5.39 -7.07 9.66
C ASN A 260 -5.95 -8.51 9.58
N SER A 261 -5.52 -9.38 10.49
CA SER A 261 -5.80 -10.82 10.48
C SER A 261 -7.28 -11.20 10.55
N GLU A 262 -8.15 -10.24 10.89
CA GLU A 262 -9.59 -10.43 10.87
C GLU A 262 -10.21 -10.33 9.45
N SER A 263 -9.46 -9.74 8.51
CA SER A 263 -9.96 -9.53 7.14
C SER A 263 -9.16 -10.26 6.08
N VAL A 264 -7.90 -10.62 6.36
CA VAL A 264 -6.99 -11.17 5.38
C VAL A 264 -6.01 -12.18 5.98
N LEU A 265 -5.77 -13.26 5.25
CA LEU A 265 -4.61 -14.14 5.45
C LEU A 265 -3.54 -13.73 4.44
N VAL A 266 -2.28 -13.65 4.89
CA VAL A 266 -1.12 -13.30 4.07
C VAL A 266 -0.21 -14.51 3.99
N GLU A 267 0.15 -14.90 2.77
CA GLU A 267 1.19 -15.88 2.45
C GLU A 267 2.35 -15.15 1.77
N THR A 268 3.58 -15.62 1.96
CA THR A 268 4.76 -15.10 1.26
C THR A 268 5.57 -16.24 0.63
N PRO A 269 4.99 -17.02 -0.33
CA PRO A 269 5.72 -18.09 -0.99
C PRO A 269 6.94 -17.55 -1.72
N ARG A 270 8.08 -18.24 -1.56
CA ARG A 270 9.36 -17.89 -2.21
C ARG A 270 9.69 -18.90 -3.31
N LEU A 271 10.22 -18.40 -4.41
CA LEU A 271 10.89 -19.23 -5.39
C LEU A 271 12.36 -19.44 -4.98
N PRO A 272 13.00 -20.54 -5.35
CA PRO A 272 14.43 -20.73 -5.12
C PRO A 272 15.26 -19.57 -5.68
N GLY A 273 16.11 -18.97 -4.85
CA GLY A 273 16.96 -17.83 -5.22
C GLY A 273 16.33 -16.46 -4.97
N ASP A 274 15.04 -16.34 -4.64
CA ASP A 274 14.41 -15.06 -4.33
C ASP A 274 14.75 -14.60 -2.90
N ALA A 275 15.13 -13.32 -2.75
CA ALA A 275 15.37 -12.70 -1.46
C ALA A 275 14.07 -12.57 -0.64
N HIS A 276 12.95 -12.27 -1.32
CA HIS A 276 11.63 -12.10 -0.72
C HIS A 276 10.57 -12.88 -1.48
N GLY A 277 9.51 -13.32 -0.76
CA GLY A 277 8.39 -14.02 -1.36
C GLY A 277 7.38 -13.05 -2.02
N ARG A 278 6.49 -13.61 -2.82
CA ARG A 278 5.32 -12.89 -3.35
C ARG A 278 4.29 -12.71 -2.25
N ILE A 279 3.73 -11.52 -2.10
CA ILE A 279 2.62 -11.30 -1.17
C ILE A 279 1.34 -11.81 -1.82
N VAL A 280 0.85 -12.94 -1.29
CA VAL A 280 -0.40 -13.59 -1.73
C VAL A 280 -1.45 -13.42 -0.63
N LEU A 281 -2.63 -12.95 -1.01
CA LEU A 281 -3.69 -12.58 -0.09
C LEU A 281 -4.93 -13.46 -0.26
N THR A 282 -5.50 -13.91 0.86
CA THR A 282 -6.80 -14.58 0.90
C THR A 282 -7.75 -13.82 1.79
N THR A 283 -8.94 -13.44 1.29
CA THR A 283 -9.94 -12.76 2.12
C THR A 283 -10.55 -13.70 3.16
N LEU A 284 -10.83 -13.15 4.35
CA LEU A 284 -11.49 -13.87 5.45
C LEU A 284 -12.88 -13.31 5.76
N CYS A 285 -13.30 -12.26 5.07
CA CYS A 285 -14.52 -11.53 5.45
C CYS A 285 -15.48 -11.26 4.28
N ASN A 286 -14.98 -11.21 3.03
CA ASN A 286 -15.80 -10.84 1.86
C ASN A 286 -16.55 -12.06 1.30
N ARG A 287 -17.88 -12.05 1.44
CA ARG A 287 -18.75 -13.12 0.95
C ARG A 287 -19.23 -12.88 -0.48
N ALA A 288 -19.26 -11.64 -0.94
CA ALA A 288 -19.73 -11.33 -2.28
C ALA A 288 -18.73 -11.73 -3.36
N MET A 289 -17.45 -11.48 -3.12
CA MET A 289 -16.35 -11.81 -4.04
C MET A 289 -15.14 -12.28 -3.24
N PRO A 290 -15.17 -13.52 -2.72
CA PRO A 290 -14.05 -14.06 -1.96
C PRO A 290 -12.87 -14.33 -2.88
N LEU A 291 -11.77 -13.61 -2.69
CA LEU A 291 -10.52 -13.83 -3.40
C LEU A 291 -9.64 -14.76 -2.55
N LEU A 292 -9.37 -15.97 -3.06
CA LEU A 292 -8.48 -16.95 -2.46
C LEU A 292 -7.16 -16.95 -3.22
N ARG A 293 -6.05 -16.84 -2.50
CA ARG A 293 -4.68 -16.84 -3.04
C ARG A 293 -4.46 -15.81 -4.16
N PHE A 294 -4.88 -14.57 -3.92
CA PHE A 294 -4.65 -13.49 -4.88
C PHE A 294 -3.21 -12.99 -4.81
N ASP A 295 -2.46 -13.16 -5.92
CA ASP A 295 -1.12 -12.62 -6.08
C ASP A 295 -1.21 -11.10 -6.36
N THR A 296 -0.73 -10.31 -5.41
CA THR A 296 -0.73 -8.85 -5.52
C THR A 296 0.27 -8.33 -6.54
N GLY A 297 1.28 -9.14 -6.86
CA GLY A 297 2.48 -8.76 -7.58
C GLY A 297 3.48 -7.97 -6.73
N ASP A 298 3.21 -7.77 -5.43
CA ASP A 298 4.14 -7.13 -4.51
C ASP A 298 5.02 -8.20 -3.84
N LEU A 299 6.26 -7.83 -3.51
CA LEU A 299 7.24 -8.69 -2.85
C LEU A 299 7.38 -8.30 -1.38
N GLY A 300 7.53 -9.30 -0.52
CA GLY A 300 7.68 -9.06 0.91
C GLY A 300 7.99 -10.32 1.71
N ALA A 301 8.06 -10.17 3.03
CA ALA A 301 8.27 -11.26 3.96
C ALA A 301 7.41 -11.08 5.21
N LEU A 302 6.88 -12.19 5.72
CA LEU A 302 6.30 -12.26 7.05
C LEU A 302 7.43 -12.25 8.09
N ALA A 303 7.20 -11.59 9.22
CA ALA A 303 8.10 -11.70 10.36
C ALA A 303 8.10 -13.15 10.89
N THR A 304 9.21 -13.55 11.47
CA THR A 304 9.34 -14.87 12.12
C THR A 304 8.26 -15.01 13.20
N PRO A 305 7.53 -16.14 13.26
CA PRO A 305 6.57 -16.41 14.32
C PRO A 305 7.18 -16.23 15.71
N GLY A 306 6.42 -15.68 16.65
CA GLY A 306 6.86 -15.44 18.02
C GLY A 306 7.63 -14.12 18.25
N VAL A 307 7.94 -13.36 17.18
CA VAL A 307 8.52 -12.01 17.30
C VAL A 307 7.48 -11.04 17.86
N LYS A 308 7.68 -10.63 19.10
CA LYS A 308 6.76 -9.70 19.80
C LYS A 308 7.02 -8.26 19.41
N CYS A 309 5.96 -7.51 19.19
CA CYS A 309 6.04 -6.06 19.02
C CYS A 309 6.02 -5.37 20.40
N PRO A 310 6.89 -4.36 20.65
CA PRO A 310 6.85 -3.59 21.90
C PRO A 310 5.51 -2.85 22.14
N CYS A 311 4.63 -2.75 21.12
CA CYS A 311 3.30 -2.20 21.31
C CYS A 311 2.33 -3.12 22.07
N GLY A 312 2.72 -4.39 22.35
CA GLY A 312 1.95 -5.40 23.09
C GLY A 312 0.94 -6.17 22.23
N ARG A 313 0.79 -5.87 20.92
CA ARG A 313 -0.13 -6.61 20.02
C ARG A 313 0.55 -7.88 19.52
N CYS A 314 -0.23 -8.97 19.48
CA CYS A 314 0.18 -10.28 18.93
C CYS A 314 -0.31 -10.50 17.48
N LEU A 315 -0.79 -9.45 16.81
CA LEU A 315 -1.17 -9.53 15.39
C LEU A 315 0.04 -9.97 14.54
N PRO A 316 -0.13 -10.86 13.54
CA PRO A 316 0.93 -11.22 12.61
C PRO A 316 1.55 -9.97 11.97
N GLN A 317 2.84 -10.05 11.63
CA GLN A 317 3.59 -8.90 11.15
C GLN A 317 4.14 -9.16 9.75
N LEU A 318 4.11 -8.12 8.90
CA LEU A 318 4.98 -8.04 7.72
C LEU A 318 6.30 -7.39 8.16
N GLU A 319 7.42 -8.00 7.77
CA GLU A 319 8.76 -7.48 8.08
C GLU A 319 9.26 -6.57 6.97
N VAL A 320 9.05 -7.00 5.72
CA VAL A 320 9.56 -6.33 4.53
C VAL A 320 8.44 -6.18 3.51
N ILE A 321 8.41 -5.02 2.85
CA ILE A 321 7.67 -4.74 1.62
C ILE A 321 8.69 -4.13 0.64
N SER A 322 9.10 -4.91 -0.37
CA SER A 322 10.28 -4.59 -1.21
C SER A 322 9.95 -4.15 -2.63
N GLY A 323 8.71 -3.75 -2.89
CA GLY A 323 8.25 -3.29 -4.21
C GLY A 323 7.53 -4.38 -5.00
N ARG A 324 7.46 -4.22 -6.31
CA ARG A 324 6.71 -5.11 -7.20
C ARG A 324 7.61 -6.04 -7.98
N GLU A 325 7.14 -7.27 -8.21
CA GLU A 325 7.82 -8.22 -9.07
C GLU A 325 7.98 -7.68 -10.51
N GLY A 326 6.96 -7.04 -11.05
CA GLY A 326 7.00 -6.44 -12.39
C GLY A 326 7.97 -5.27 -12.54
N ASP A 327 8.42 -4.71 -11.43
CA ASP A 327 9.41 -3.63 -11.40
C ASP A 327 10.85 -4.16 -11.16
N MET A 328 11.07 -5.49 -11.03
CA MET A 328 12.40 -6.06 -10.87
C MET A 328 13.24 -5.82 -12.12
N MET A 329 14.43 -5.25 -11.97
CA MET A 329 15.40 -5.09 -13.06
C MET A 329 16.01 -6.45 -13.42
N SER A 330 16.13 -6.73 -14.72
CA SER A 330 16.82 -7.91 -15.23
C SER A 330 18.24 -7.52 -15.64
N LEU A 331 19.23 -8.15 -15.03
CA LEU A 331 20.65 -7.90 -15.32
C LEU A 331 21.16 -8.80 -16.46
N PRO A 332 22.33 -8.49 -17.07
CA PRO A 332 22.90 -9.29 -18.17
C PRO A 332 23.10 -10.76 -17.81
N SER A 333 23.45 -11.08 -16.58
CA SER A 333 23.58 -12.45 -16.08
C SER A 333 22.25 -13.21 -15.94
N GLY A 334 21.11 -12.54 -16.12
CA GLY A 334 19.78 -13.08 -15.80
C GLY A 334 19.39 -12.90 -14.33
N ARG A 335 20.27 -12.40 -13.47
CA ARG A 335 19.96 -12.05 -12.08
C ARG A 335 18.95 -10.91 -12.05
N ARG A 336 18.00 -10.98 -11.11
CA ARG A 336 16.98 -9.95 -10.92
C ARG A 336 17.22 -9.20 -9.62
N ILE A 337 17.20 -7.87 -9.68
CA ILE A 337 17.33 -7.02 -8.49
C ILE A 337 16.18 -6.03 -8.41
N SER A 338 15.79 -5.69 -7.19
CA SER A 338 14.79 -4.64 -6.97
C SER A 338 15.40 -3.26 -7.26
N PRO A 339 14.76 -2.38 -8.05
CA PRO A 339 15.22 -1.01 -8.25
C PRO A 339 15.30 -0.24 -6.94
N TYR A 340 14.56 -0.64 -5.92
CA TYR A 340 14.62 -0.03 -4.59
C TYR A 340 15.95 -0.26 -3.87
N ALA A 341 16.77 -1.24 -4.29
CA ALA A 341 18.14 -1.37 -3.82
C ALA A 341 19.01 -0.16 -4.24
N LEU A 342 18.70 0.46 -5.36
CA LEU A 342 19.41 1.61 -5.90
C LEU A 342 18.85 2.95 -5.37
N THR A 343 17.61 2.97 -4.91
CA THR A 343 16.95 4.22 -4.48
C THR A 343 17.65 4.87 -3.30
N THR A 344 18.17 4.07 -2.36
CA THR A 344 18.89 4.59 -1.20
C THR A 344 20.10 5.42 -1.62
N ILE A 345 20.85 4.97 -2.63
CA ILE A 345 22.02 5.67 -3.16
C ILE A 345 21.60 6.99 -3.81
N LEU A 346 20.58 6.94 -4.69
CA LEU A 346 20.05 8.13 -5.34
C LEU A 346 19.48 9.14 -4.34
N GLU A 347 18.71 8.67 -3.37
CA GLU A 347 18.08 9.53 -2.35
C GLU A 347 19.10 10.18 -1.40
N THR A 348 20.31 9.64 -1.25
CA THR A 348 21.36 10.28 -0.46
C THR A 348 22.09 11.38 -1.22
N MET A 349 21.96 11.46 -2.55
CA MET A 349 22.67 12.46 -3.36
C MET A 349 22.17 13.88 -3.03
N PRO A 350 23.05 14.79 -2.54
CA PRO A 350 22.67 16.16 -2.28
C PRO A 350 22.19 16.87 -3.55
N GLY A 351 21.12 17.64 -3.45
CA GLY A 351 20.57 18.38 -4.59
C GLY A 351 19.65 17.56 -5.51
N LEU A 352 19.57 16.24 -5.36
CA LEU A 352 18.59 15.43 -6.09
C LEU A 352 17.20 15.58 -5.47
N HIS A 353 16.24 15.96 -6.29
CA HIS A 353 14.87 16.24 -5.88
C HIS A 353 13.87 15.16 -6.29
N GLN A 354 13.97 14.74 -7.56
CA GLN A 354 13.21 13.63 -8.12
C GLN A 354 14.13 12.82 -9.02
N TYR A 355 13.85 11.54 -9.16
CA TYR A 355 14.58 10.66 -10.05
C TYR A 355 13.67 9.58 -10.62
N ARG A 356 14.09 9.02 -11.75
CA ARG A 356 13.52 7.84 -12.38
C ARG A 356 14.61 6.98 -12.94
N ILE A 357 14.59 5.72 -12.60
CA ILE A 357 15.49 4.70 -13.17
C ILE A 357 14.79 4.14 -14.40
N VAL A 358 15.42 4.23 -15.55
CA VAL A 358 14.91 3.72 -16.83
C VAL A 358 15.82 2.62 -17.31
N GLN A 359 15.31 1.39 -17.40
CA GLN A 359 16.06 0.30 -18.03
C GLN A 359 15.78 0.31 -19.52
N GLU A 360 16.77 0.73 -20.33
CA GLU A 360 16.70 0.78 -21.80
C GLU A 360 17.06 -0.56 -22.43
N ALA A 361 17.96 -1.30 -21.78
CA ALA A 361 18.38 -2.67 -22.13
C ALA A 361 18.89 -3.38 -20.86
N PRO A 362 19.06 -4.71 -20.87
CA PRO A 362 19.57 -5.44 -19.69
C PRO A 362 20.88 -4.85 -19.13
N GLU A 363 21.76 -4.34 -19.99
CA GLU A 363 23.05 -3.75 -19.66
C GLU A 363 23.04 -2.21 -19.55
N ARG A 364 21.88 -1.55 -19.80
CA ARG A 364 21.82 -0.09 -19.87
C ARG A 364 20.75 0.51 -18.98
N LEU A 365 21.16 1.37 -18.06
CA LEU A 365 20.28 2.16 -17.21
C LEU A 365 20.48 3.65 -17.44
N ARG A 366 19.39 4.37 -17.62
CA ARG A 366 19.37 5.83 -17.61
C ARG A 366 18.70 6.31 -16.32
N ILE A 367 19.34 7.26 -15.65
CA ILE A 367 18.80 7.93 -14.47
C ILE A 367 18.33 9.32 -14.88
N ASP A 368 17.02 9.51 -15.01
CA ASP A 368 16.43 10.83 -15.20
C ASP A 368 16.35 11.55 -13.84
N MET A 369 16.84 12.79 -13.78
CA MET A 369 16.99 13.54 -12.54
C MET A 369 16.40 14.94 -12.63
N VAL A 370 15.60 15.33 -11.64
CA VAL A 370 15.33 16.74 -11.33
C VAL A 370 16.25 17.13 -10.19
N ALA A 371 17.21 18.00 -10.45
CA ALA A 371 18.25 18.32 -9.50
C ALA A 371 18.58 19.81 -9.48
N SER A 372 19.14 20.28 -8.35
CA SER A 372 19.75 21.61 -8.24
C SER A 372 21.24 21.56 -8.60
N ALA A 373 21.90 22.73 -8.66
CA ALA A 373 23.33 22.84 -8.86
C ALA A 373 24.19 22.09 -7.81
N ALA A 374 23.59 21.72 -6.68
CA ALA A 374 24.27 20.90 -5.68
C ALA A 374 24.49 19.44 -6.11
N ALA A 375 23.83 18.95 -7.15
CA ALA A 375 24.10 17.66 -7.78
C ALA A 375 25.16 17.83 -8.87
N ASP A 376 26.38 18.18 -8.47
CA ASP A 376 27.53 18.41 -9.35
C ASP A 376 28.11 17.12 -9.95
N ALA A 377 29.07 17.25 -10.86
CA ALA A 377 29.71 16.14 -11.57
C ALA A 377 30.37 15.13 -10.61
N ASP A 378 31.04 15.61 -9.57
CA ASP A 378 31.76 14.76 -8.62
C ASP A 378 30.76 13.86 -7.82
N ARG A 379 29.61 14.41 -7.47
CA ARG A 379 28.54 13.67 -6.78
C ARG A 379 27.87 12.65 -7.69
N ILE A 380 27.63 13.02 -8.94
CA ILE A 380 27.11 12.10 -9.96
C ILE A 380 28.10 10.95 -10.17
N ASP A 381 29.40 11.21 -10.27
CA ASP A 381 30.40 10.16 -10.44
C ASP A 381 30.56 9.26 -9.21
N ARG A 382 30.40 9.81 -8.00
CA ARG A 382 30.34 9.00 -6.77
C ARG A 382 29.11 8.10 -6.79
N CYS A 383 27.95 8.65 -7.08
CA CYS A 383 26.71 7.91 -7.20
C CYS A 383 26.82 6.80 -8.26
N ARG A 384 27.42 7.08 -9.40
CA ARG A 384 27.69 6.09 -10.47
C ARG A 384 28.49 4.90 -9.93
N ARG A 385 29.58 5.14 -9.19
CA ARG A 385 30.40 4.08 -8.60
C ARG A 385 29.60 3.24 -7.61
N GLU A 386 28.89 3.89 -6.67
CA GLU A 386 28.07 3.19 -5.67
C GLU A 386 26.96 2.35 -6.30
N LEU A 387 26.32 2.86 -7.37
CA LEU A 387 25.32 2.12 -8.14
C LEU A 387 25.95 0.90 -8.82
N THR A 388 27.11 1.06 -9.47
CA THR A 388 27.84 -0.04 -10.13
C THR A 388 28.23 -1.12 -9.13
N ASP A 389 28.76 -0.74 -7.97
CA ASP A 389 29.14 -1.67 -6.90
C ASP A 389 27.92 -2.43 -6.35
N THR A 390 26.79 -1.74 -6.18
CA THR A 390 25.55 -2.35 -5.69
C THR A 390 24.94 -3.31 -6.71
N ILE A 391 24.99 -2.97 -8.00
CA ILE A 391 24.52 -3.84 -9.09
C ILE A 391 25.43 -5.07 -9.19
N GLY A 392 26.76 -4.90 -9.03
CA GLY A 392 27.74 -5.98 -9.02
C GLY A 392 27.98 -6.63 -10.37
N GLU A 393 27.56 -5.97 -11.47
CA GLU A 393 27.76 -6.38 -12.85
C GLU A 393 28.07 -5.15 -13.71
N PRO A 394 28.82 -5.29 -14.82
CA PRO A 394 29.06 -4.19 -15.74
C PRO A 394 27.74 -3.63 -16.30
N MET A 395 27.53 -2.34 -16.12
CA MET A 395 26.34 -1.62 -16.58
C MET A 395 26.75 -0.29 -17.21
N ASP A 396 26.09 0.05 -18.32
CA ASP A 396 26.18 1.40 -18.89
C ASP A 396 25.19 2.30 -18.14
N LEU A 397 25.71 3.20 -17.29
CA LEU A 397 24.94 4.12 -16.47
C LEU A 397 25.02 5.54 -17.02
N SER A 398 23.90 6.06 -17.50
CA SER A 398 23.77 7.45 -17.95
C SER A 398 22.91 8.26 -16.98
N PHE A 399 23.22 9.55 -16.83
CA PHE A 399 22.48 10.49 -15.99
C PHE A 399 21.98 11.63 -16.87
N ARG A 400 20.68 11.88 -16.83
CA ARG A 400 20.02 12.90 -17.63
C ARG A 400 19.27 13.90 -16.75
N ALA A 401 19.65 15.17 -16.81
CA ALA A 401 18.89 16.23 -16.17
C ALA A 401 17.58 16.46 -16.96
N VAL A 402 16.47 16.57 -16.24
CA VAL A 402 15.15 16.88 -16.79
C VAL A 402 14.49 17.95 -15.91
N GLU A 403 13.58 18.73 -16.49
CA GLU A 403 12.85 19.78 -15.75
C GLU A 403 11.84 19.20 -14.78
N ALA A 404 11.18 18.10 -15.17
CA ALA A 404 10.18 17.43 -14.36
C ALA A 404 10.09 15.95 -14.73
N ILE A 405 9.68 15.12 -13.77
CA ILE A 405 9.34 13.72 -13.98
C ILE A 405 7.83 13.57 -13.81
N PRO A 406 7.09 13.28 -14.90
CA PRO A 406 5.64 13.25 -14.86
C PRO A 406 5.15 12.09 -13.97
N ARG A 407 4.09 12.36 -13.20
CA ARG A 407 3.34 11.33 -12.48
C ARG A 407 2.54 10.46 -13.45
N MET A 408 2.25 9.23 -13.05
CA MET A 408 1.34 8.38 -13.80
C MET A 408 -0.10 8.94 -13.77
N LYS A 409 -0.98 8.50 -14.69
CA LYS A 409 -2.40 8.87 -14.72
C LYS A 409 -3.12 8.69 -13.38
N GLY A 410 -2.67 7.74 -12.54
CA GLY A 410 -3.17 7.52 -11.18
C GLY A 410 -2.50 8.38 -10.10
N GLY A 411 -1.71 9.40 -10.45
CA GLY A 411 -1.05 10.30 -9.49
C GLY A 411 0.24 9.76 -8.85
N LYS A 412 0.53 8.47 -8.98
CA LYS A 412 1.72 7.84 -8.38
C LYS A 412 2.99 8.20 -9.14
N HIS A 413 4.08 8.31 -8.40
CA HIS A 413 5.40 8.42 -8.97
C HIS A 413 5.96 7.03 -9.27
N ARG A 414 6.38 6.79 -10.52
CA ARG A 414 7.00 5.52 -10.90
C ARG A 414 8.51 5.68 -10.89
N VAL A 415 9.14 5.09 -9.89
CA VAL A 415 10.60 5.16 -9.68
C VAL A 415 11.37 4.38 -10.75
N PHE A 416 10.78 3.31 -11.27
CA PHE A 416 11.40 2.45 -12.27
C PHE A 416 10.50 2.27 -13.49
N VAL A 417 11.08 2.32 -14.68
CA VAL A 417 10.42 2.04 -15.96
C VAL A 417 11.32 1.16 -16.82
N ARG A 418 10.73 0.30 -17.62
CA ARG A 418 11.41 -0.49 -18.63
C ARG A 418 10.95 -0.02 -20.02
N GLU A 419 11.89 0.23 -20.93
CA GLU A 419 11.62 0.73 -22.30
C GLU A 419 11.82 -0.37 -23.37
N HIS A 420 12.12 -1.62 -23.00
CA HIS A 420 12.31 -2.76 -23.92
C HIS A 420 11.32 -3.89 -23.70
#